data_bf716c4ac883ac594c90c79555956721
#
_entry.id   bf716c4ac883ac594c90c79555956721
#
_cell.length_a   1.000
_cell.length_b   1.000
_cell.length_c   1.000
_cell.angle_alpha   90.00
_cell.angle_beta   90.00
_cell.angle_gamma   90.00
#
_symmetry.space_group_name_H-M   'P 1'
#
loop_
_entity.id
_entity.type
_entity.pdbx_description
1 polymer ?
#
loop_
_entity_poly.entity_id
_entity_poly.type
_entity_poly.pdbx_seq_one_letter_code
_entity_poly.pdbx_strand_id
1 'polypeptide(L)'
;CLSPPHGIDGRYACMSKTVDYLNPSGNTITIGASGIKLTTISAKQNENLTAIEDELLGQTATIEGISGKVDGIAASKMYRTELIVDGISIFKDKGQNSRLSCKVYSWDKDITTTLPDSAFVWHRKSGNEESDAQWDSTHTGMKSIIITTEDVQDNASFYCEVSV
;
A
#
# COMPACT_ATOMS: atom_id res chain seq x y z
N CYS A 1 11.02 64.75 -0.18
CA CYS A 1 10.29 65.88 -0.71
C CYS A 1 9.87 66.74 0.47
N LEU A 2 10.26 68.00 0.46
CA LEU A 2 9.86 68.94 1.48
C LEU A 2 8.97 69.99 0.80
N SER A 3 7.77 70.16 1.25
CA SER A 3 6.87 71.20 0.75
C SER A 3 6.13 71.83 1.95
N PRO A 4 6.78 72.72 2.68
CA PRO A 4 6.22 73.36 3.85
C PRO A 4 4.86 74.01 3.62
N PRO A 5 4.59 74.67 2.44
CA PRO A 5 3.26 75.23 2.20
C PRO A 5 2.13 74.25 2.16
N HIS A 6 2.44 72.96 1.94
CA HIS A 6 1.44 71.87 1.81
C HIS A 6 1.49 70.91 2.99
N GLY A 7 2.24 71.25 4.06
CA GLY A 7 2.33 70.40 5.27
C GLY A 7 3.01 69.05 5.02
N ILE A 8 3.79 68.91 3.95
CA ILE A 8 4.52 67.69 3.65
C ILE A 8 5.93 67.83 4.20
N ASP A 9 6.19 67.10 5.29
CA ASP A 9 7.51 67.01 5.91
C ASP A 9 7.87 65.51 6.07
N GLY A 10 8.75 65.08 5.18
CA GLY A 10 9.21 63.66 5.21
C GLY A 10 9.85 63.23 3.91
N ARG A 11 10.42 62.02 3.95
CA ARG A 11 10.98 61.34 2.78
C ARG A 11 9.96 60.36 2.22
N TYR A 12 9.50 60.65 1.02
CA TYR A 12 8.54 59.80 0.32
C TYR A 12 9.18 59.30 -0.98
N ALA A 13 8.85 58.07 -1.36
CA ALA A 13 9.26 57.54 -2.64
C ALA A 13 8.52 58.29 -3.78
N CYS A 14 9.23 58.74 -4.78
CA CYS A 14 8.65 59.29 -5.97
C CYS A 14 8.23 58.13 -6.89
N MET A 15 6.92 57.94 -7.08
CA MET A 15 6.36 56.86 -7.90
C MET A 15 6.39 57.22 -9.39
N SER A 16 6.06 58.45 -9.69
CA SER A 16 6.14 58.94 -11.06
C SER A 16 6.37 60.45 -11.06
N LYS A 17 7.05 60.94 -12.09
CA LYS A 17 7.24 62.36 -12.34
C LYS A 17 6.97 62.64 -13.80
N THR A 18 5.99 63.49 -14.06
CA THR A 18 5.72 64.00 -15.40
C THR A 18 6.28 65.40 -15.49
N VAL A 19 7.13 65.64 -16.47
CA VAL A 19 7.75 66.94 -16.69
C VAL A 19 7.34 67.44 -18.08
N ASP A 20 6.60 68.52 -18.10
CA ASP A 20 6.31 69.24 -19.33
C ASP A 20 7.25 70.42 -19.46
N TYR A 21 8.10 70.36 -20.47
CA TYR A 21 9.13 71.37 -20.72
C TYR A 21 8.55 72.65 -21.34
N LEU A 22 7.38 72.58 -21.97
CA LEU A 22 6.74 73.73 -22.63
C LEU A 22 5.76 74.42 -21.68
N ASN A 23 5.18 73.63 -20.69
CA ASN A 23 4.26 74.17 -19.70
C ASN A 23 4.67 73.67 -18.31
N PRO A 24 5.62 74.34 -17.61
CA PRO A 24 6.09 73.85 -16.30
C PRO A 24 5.04 73.82 -15.21
N SER A 25 3.92 74.54 -15.35
CA SER A 25 2.80 74.48 -14.39
C SER A 25 2.04 73.20 -14.45
N GLY A 26 2.17 72.40 -15.53
CA GLY A 26 1.61 71.11 -15.70
C GLY A 26 2.42 69.92 -15.12
N ASN A 27 3.60 70.28 -14.51
CA ASN A 27 4.43 69.23 -13.91
C ASN A 27 3.75 68.58 -12.72
N THR A 28 3.71 67.24 -12.72
CA THR A 28 3.10 66.45 -11.64
C THR A 28 4.13 65.48 -11.06
N ILE A 29 4.10 65.34 -9.76
CA ILE A 29 4.86 64.31 -9.04
C ILE A 29 3.87 63.48 -8.22
N THR A 30 3.88 62.22 -8.44
CA THR A 30 3.12 61.27 -7.60
C THR A 30 4.06 60.72 -6.55
N ILE A 31 3.77 61.04 -5.31
CA ILE A 31 4.50 60.55 -4.13
C ILE A 31 3.65 59.61 -3.33
N GLY A 32 4.28 58.60 -2.81
CA GLY A 32 3.64 57.58 -1.97
C GLY A 32 4.25 56.20 -2.23
N ALA A 33 3.98 55.29 -1.38
CA ALA A 33 4.19 53.91 -1.69
C ALA A 33 3.00 53.45 -2.57
N SER A 34 3.27 52.75 -3.66
CA SER A 34 2.31 51.81 -4.20
C SER A 34 2.05 50.77 -3.08
N GLY A 35 1.24 51.19 -2.14
CA GLY A 35 1.01 50.35 -0.97
C GLY A 35 0.23 49.10 -1.45
N ILE A 36 0.91 47.99 -1.42
CA ILE A 36 0.14 46.73 -1.27
C ILE A 36 -0.71 46.98 -0.05
N LYS A 37 -2.00 47.18 -0.26
CA LYS A 37 -2.92 47.46 0.84
C LYS A 37 -2.84 46.30 1.82
N LEU A 38 -2.81 46.58 3.11
CA LEU A 38 -2.76 45.54 4.14
C LEU A 38 -3.88 44.50 3.91
N THR A 39 -5.04 44.94 3.42
CA THR A 39 -6.17 44.10 2.99
C THR A 39 -5.78 43.10 1.89
N THR A 40 -4.91 43.49 0.94
CA THR A 40 -4.45 42.59 -0.15
C THR A 40 -3.50 41.53 0.38
N ILE A 41 -2.65 41.88 1.37
CA ILE A 41 -1.76 40.94 2.04
C ILE A 41 -2.58 39.93 2.83
N SER A 42 -3.56 40.41 3.59
CA SER A 42 -4.44 39.53 4.38
C SER A 42 -5.28 38.60 3.51
N ALA A 43 -5.79 39.08 2.38
CA ALA A 43 -6.51 38.24 1.44
C ALA A 43 -5.64 37.11 0.86
N LYS A 44 -4.42 37.43 0.42
CA LYS A 44 -3.48 36.42 -0.08
C LYS A 44 -3.03 35.44 1.00
N GLN A 45 -2.86 35.89 2.23
CA GLN A 45 -2.55 35.00 3.35
C GLN A 45 -3.70 34.02 3.63
N ASN A 46 -4.94 34.50 3.59
CA ASN A 46 -6.11 33.63 3.76
C ASN A 46 -6.26 32.62 2.63
N GLU A 47 -6.04 33.02 1.36
CA GLU A 47 -6.03 32.09 0.22
C GLU A 47 -4.96 31.01 0.39
N ASN A 48 -3.76 31.38 0.83
CA ASN A 48 -2.68 30.42 1.08
C ASN A 48 -3.01 29.49 2.26
N LEU A 49 -3.63 30.00 3.33
CA LEU A 49 -4.06 29.18 4.47
C LEU A 49 -5.11 28.14 4.04
N THR A 50 -6.11 28.55 3.27
CA THR A 50 -7.14 27.65 2.74
C THR A 50 -6.52 26.57 1.84
N ALA A 51 -5.58 26.93 0.99
CA ALA A 51 -4.90 25.96 0.13
C ALA A 51 -4.07 24.94 0.94
N ILE A 52 -3.42 25.37 2.01
CA ILE A 52 -2.67 24.49 2.91
C ILE A 52 -3.63 23.58 3.70
N GLU A 53 -4.76 24.09 4.16
CA GLU A 53 -5.79 23.31 4.84
C GLU A 53 -6.36 22.22 3.94
N ASP A 54 -6.67 22.53 2.68
CA ASP A 54 -7.16 21.58 1.70
C ASP A 54 -6.12 20.49 1.38
N GLU A 55 -4.85 20.86 1.24
CA GLU A 55 -3.76 19.93 1.02
C GLU A 55 -3.57 19.01 2.23
N LEU A 56 -3.64 19.55 3.44
CA LEU A 56 -3.51 18.79 4.68
C LEU A 56 -4.66 17.77 4.84
N LEU A 57 -5.88 18.17 4.51
CA LEU A 57 -7.04 17.27 4.49
C LEU A 57 -6.85 16.13 3.49
N GLY A 58 -6.34 16.44 2.30
CA GLY A 58 -6.02 15.45 1.28
C GLY A 58 -4.93 14.45 1.74
N GLN A 59 -3.90 14.94 2.40
CA GLN A 59 -2.85 14.10 2.97
C GLN A 59 -3.38 13.21 4.10
N THR A 60 -4.24 13.75 4.97
CA THR A 60 -4.86 12.98 6.05
C THR A 60 -5.69 11.84 5.50
N ALA A 61 -6.53 12.08 4.49
CA ALA A 61 -7.33 11.04 3.84
C ALA A 61 -6.44 9.96 3.19
N THR A 62 -5.30 10.36 2.63
CA THR A 62 -4.32 9.43 2.05
C THR A 62 -3.68 8.55 3.13
N ILE A 63 -3.30 9.14 4.26
CA ILE A 63 -2.71 8.41 5.40
C ILE A 63 -3.71 7.41 5.97
N GLU A 64 -4.96 7.80 6.14
CA GLU A 64 -6.03 6.91 6.60
C GLU A 64 -6.24 5.73 5.64
N GLY A 65 -6.23 6.01 4.33
CA GLY A 65 -6.32 4.99 3.29
C GLY A 65 -5.13 4.00 3.30
N ILE A 66 -3.93 4.48 3.56
CA ILE A 66 -2.73 3.64 3.70
C ILE A 66 -2.80 2.83 5.00
N SER A 67 -3.21 3.46 6.11
CA SER A 67 -3.36 2.77 7.40
C SER A 67 -4.34 1.60 7.28
N GLY A 68 -5.50 1.81 6.65
CA GLY A 68 -6.47 0.74 6.42
C GLY A 68 -5.92 -0.41 5.54
N LYS A 69 -5.06 -0.10 4.57
CA LYS A 69 -4.37 -1.15 3.77
C LYS A 69 -3.33 -1.90 4.58
N VAL A 70 -2.57 -1.21 5.42
CA VAL A 70 -1.58 -1.82 6.32
C VAL A 70 -2.27 -2.72 7.34
N ASP A 71 -3.38 -2.27 7.93
CA ASP A 71 -4.17 -3.08 8.85
C ASP A 71 -4.75 -4.32 8.15
N GLY A 72 -5.18 -4.18 6.90
CA GLY A 72 -5.61 -5.30 6.06
C GLY A 72 -4.49 -6.31 5.79
N ILE A 73 -3.27 -5.85 5.53
CA ILE A 73 -2.09 -6.72 5.36
C ILE A 73 -1.69 -7.37 6.68
N ALA A 74 -1.72 -6.64 7.78
CA ALA A 74 -1.42 -7.18 9.11
C ALA A 74 -2.48 -8.19 9.57
N ALA A 75 -3.74 -7.99 9.18
CA ALA A 75 -4.84 -8.92 9.43
C ALA A 75 -4.79 -10.14 8.51
N SER A 76 -4.25 -10.02 7.30
CA SER A 76 -3.95 -11.16 6.44
C SER A 76 -2.76 -11.91 7.02
N LYS A 77 -3.05 -12.85 7.90
CA LYS A 77 -2.02 -13.74 8.45
C LYS A 77 -1.29 -14.39 7.27
N MET A 78 0.01 -14.12 7.15
CA MET A 78 0.82 -14.83 6.16
C MET A 78 0.98 -16.28 6.61
N TYR A 79 0.26 -17.16 5.94
CA TYR A 79 0.42 -18.59 6.13
C TYR A 79 1.38 -19.15 5.08
N ARG A 80 2.25 -20.02 5.50
CA ARG A 80 3.14 -20.80 4.65
C ARG A 80 2.90 -22.27 4.90
N THR A 81 2.73 -23.04 3.84
CA THR A 81 2.67 -24.49 3.91
C THR A 81 4.01 -25.09 3.51
N GLU A 82 4.40 -26.16 4.16
CA GLU A 82 5.60 -26.93 3.87
C GLU A 82 5.25 -28.41 3.82
N LEU A 83 5.62 -29.07 2.72
CA LEU A 83 5.46 -30.52 2.57
C LEU A 83 6.75 -31.20 2.98
N ILE A 84 6.65 -32.13 3.93
CA ILE A 84 7.73 -32.97 4.39
C ILE A 84 7.50 -34.36 3.84
N VAL A 85 8.52 -34.89 3.17
CA VAL A 85 8.56 -36.27 2.67
C VAL A 85 9.43 -37.08 3.60
N ASP A 86 8.84 -38.08 4.25
CA ASP A 86 9.57 -39.05 5.08
C ASP A 86 9.50 -40.40 4.38
N GLY A 87 10.62 -40.79 3.78
CA GLY A 87 10.73 -42.01 3.00
C GLY A 87 11.39 -41.78 1.64
N ILE A 88 10.93 -42.55 0.66
CA ILE A 88 11.51 -42.57 -0.69
C ILE A 88 10.68 -41.69 -1.63
N SER A 89 11.35 -41.02 -2.57
CA SER A 89 10.71 -40.24 -3.63
C SER A 89 10.66 -40.98 -4.97
N ILE A 90 11.34 -42.11 -5.09
CA ILE A 90 11.36 -42.95 -6.27
C ILE A 90 10.97 -44.36 -5.86
N PHE A 91 9.81 -44.80 -6.31
CA PHE A 91 9.29 -46.14 -6.07
C PHE A 91 9.80 -47.09 -7.14
N LYS A 92 10.51 -48.13 -6.74
CA LYS A 92 11.07 -49.15 -7.66
C LYS A 92 10.38 -50.51 -7.51
N ASP A 93 9.91 -50.79 -6.32
CA ASP A 93 9.33 -52.11 -5.98
C ASP A 93 7.94 -51.95 -5.41
N LYS A 94 7.10 -52.96 -5.61
CA LYS A 94 5.77 -53.04 -4.99
C LYS A 94 5.90 -53.10 -3.47
N GLY A 95 5.02 -52.38 -2.80
CA GLY A 95 4.97 -52.36 -1.33
C GLY A 95 5.85 -51.26 -0.70
N GLN A 96 6.58 -50.51 -1.50
CA GLN A 96 7.26 -49.31 -1.00
C GLN A 96 6.23 -48.23 -0.67
N ASN A 97 6.53 -47.45 0.34
CA ASN A 97 5.67 -46.35 0.77
C ASN A 97 6.49 -45.17 1.25
N SER A 98 5.88 -43.98 1.28
CA SER A 98 6.43 -42.77 1.86
C SER A 98 5.34 -42.01 2.58
N ARG A 99 5.68 -41.37 3.67
CA ARG A 99 4.78 -40.48 4.39
C ARG A 99 4.96 -39.04 3.88
N LEU A 100 3.87 -38.42 3.51
CA LEU A 100 3.80 -37.00 3.25
C LEU A 100 3.13 -36.32 4.45
N SER A 101 3.72 -35.25 4.95
CA SER A 101 3.17 -34.46 6.05
C SER A 101 3.11 -32.99 5.62
N CYS A 102 1.98 -32.36 5.87
CA CYS A 102 1.80 -30.95 5.59
C CYS A 102 1.95 -30.16 6.89
N LYS A 103 2.92 -29.23 6.94
CA LYS A 103 3.08 -28.28 8.02
C LYS A 103 2.59 -26.91 7.61
N VAL A 104 2.00 -26.20 8.55
CA VAL A 104 1.50 -24.84 8.35
C VAL A 104 2.17 -23.92 9.35
N TYR A 105 2.72 -22.84 8.84
CA TYR A 105 3.37 -21.81 9.64
C TYR A 105 2.59 -20.51 9.50
N SER A 106 2.39 -19.84 10.63
CA SER A 106 1.99 -18.44 10.66
C SER A 106 3.23 -17.64 11.02
N TRP A 107 3.76 -16.90 10.07
CA TRP A 107 5.11 -16.33 10.15
C TRP A 107 6.13 -17.45 10.40
N ASP A 108 6.87 -17.43 11.49
CA ASP A 108 7.86 -18.46 11.84
C ASP A 108 7.33 -19.53 12.84
N LYS A 109 6.08 -19.40 13.26
CA LYS A 109 5.47 -20.30 14.24
C LYS A 109 4.75 -21.45 13.55
N ASP A 110 5.11 -22.70 13.87
CA ASP A 110 4.37 -23.89 13.47
C ASP A 110 3.00 -23.90 14.17
N ILE A 111 1.93 -23.82 13.40
CA ILE A 111 0.54 -23.84 13.86
C ILE A 111 -0.21 -25.08 13.42
N THR A 112 0.47 -26.07 12.84
CA THR A 112 -0.13 -27.28 12.29
C THR A 112 -1.04 -27.98 13.30
N THR A 113 -0.62 -28.04 14.56
CA THR A 113 -1.37 -28.73 15.62
C THR A 113 -2.60 -27.96 16.08
N THR A 114 -2.66 -26.66 15.84
CA THR A 114 -3.80 -25.81 16.23
C THR A 114 -4.94 -25.83 15.20
N LEU A 115 -4.66 -26.30 13.99
CA LEU A 115 -5.65 -26.40 12.92
C LEU A 115 -6.41 -27.74 13.05
N PRO A 116 -7.72 -27.74 12.76
CA PRO A 116 -8.50 -28.96 12.70
C PRO A 116 -8.04 -29.83 11.52
N ASP A 117 -8.18 -31.14 11.64
CA ASP A 117 -7.79 -32.06 10.57
C ASP A 117 -8.58 -31.81 9.29
N SER A 118 -9.85 -31.41 9.39
CA SER A 118 -10.72 -31.06 8.26
C SER A 118 -10.20 -29.87 7.41
N ALA A 119 -9.23 -29.12 7.92
CA ALA A 119 -8.62 -28.02 7.16
C ALA A 119 -7.67 -28.51 6.06
N PHE A 120 -7.27 -29.78 6.08
CA PHE A 120 -6.27 -30.34 5.17
C PHE A 120 -6.94 -31.19 4.10
N VAL A 121 -6.69 -30.87 2.84
CA VAL A 121 -7.18 -31.59 1.67
C VAL A 121 -5.99 -31.93 0.77
N TRP A 122 -5.80 -33.21 0.54
CA TRP A 122 -4.70 -33.67 -0.32
C TRP A 122 -5.20 -33.87 -1.74
N HIS A 123 -4.34 -33.55 -2.68
CA HIS A 123 -4.60 -33.66 -4.11
C HIS A 123 -3.48 -34.43 -4.79
N ARG A 124 -3.87 -35.25 -5.74
CA ARG A 124 -2.96 -35.98 -6.63
C ARG A 124 -3.08 -35.45 -8.06
N LYS A 125 -1.99 -35.45 -8.77
CA LYS A 125 -1.93 -35.23 -10.22
C LYS A 125 -1.09 -36.31 -10.86
N SER A 126 -1.75 -37.28 -11.45
CA SER A 126 -1.13 -38.42 -12.17
C SER A 126 -1.30 -38.31 -13.70
N GLY A 127 -2.08 -37.34 -14.18
CA GLY A 127 -2.48 -37.22 -15.58
C GLY A 127 -3.80 -37.89 -15.91
N ASN A 128 -4.44 -38.57 -14.96
CA ASN A 128 -5.79 -39.14 -15.06
C ASN A 128 -6.74 -38.42 -14.11
N GLU A 129 -7.46 -37.41 -14.61
CA GLU A 129 -8.30 -36.53 -13.80
C GLU A 129 -9.40 -37.26 -13.02
N GLU A 130 -10.01 -38.31 -13.62
CA GLU A 130 -11.08 -39.07 -12.96
C GLU A 130 -10.53 -39.89 -11.79
N SER A 131 -9.40 -40.54 -11.98
CA SER A 131 -8.70 -41.28 -10.92
C SER A 131 -8.16 -40.34 -9.83
N ASP A 132 -7.68 -39.15 -10.21
CA ASP A 132 -7.19 -38.17 -9.26
C ASP A 132 -8.31 -37.60 -8.41
N ALA A 133 -9.47 -37.26 -9.00
CA ALA A 133 -10.63 -36.80 -8.26
C ALA A 133 -11.17 -37.85 -7.27
N GLN A 134 -11.15 -39.12 -7.63
CA GLN A 134 -11.53 -40.21 -6.73
C GLN A 134 -10.53 -40.33 -5.57
N TRP A 135 -9.24 -40.25 -5.86
CA TRP A 135 -8.18 -40.30 -4.85
C TRP A 135 -8.30 -39.13 -3.87
N ASP A 136 -8.48 -37.91 -4.38
CA ASP A 136 -8.63 -36.68 -3.61
C ASP A 136 -9.80 -36.78 -2.62
N SER A 137 -10.93 -37.35 -3.07
CA SER A 137 -12.13 -37.48 -2.23
C SER A 137 -11.91 -38.34 -0.99
N THR A 138 -10.94 -39.23 -1.02
CA THR A 138 -10.60 -40.15 0.08
C THR A 138 -9.47 -39.64 0.97
N HIS A 139 -8.76 -38.59 0.54
CA HIS A 139 -7.59 -38.04 1.24
C HIS A 139 -7.84 -36.65 1.80
N THR A 140 -8.99 -36.45 2.41
CA THR A 140 -9.39 -35.23 3.11
C THR A 140 -9.32 -35.40 4.63
N GLY A 141 -9.07 -34.30 5.35
CA GLY A 141 -9.08 -34.33 6.82
C GLY A 141 -7.86 -35.02 7.44
N MET A 142 -6.71 -34.94 6.79
CA MET A 142 -5.49 -35.60 7.27
C MET A 142 -4.29 -34.66 7.16
N LYS A 143 -3.55 -34.45 8.26
CA LYS A 143 -2.30 -33.68 8.28
C LYS A 143 -1.12 -34.42 7.64
N SER A 144 -1.23 -35.73 7.57
CA SER A 144 -0.25 -36.59 6.91
C SER A 144 -0.93 -37.78 6.24
N ILE A 145 -0.39 -38.21 5.13
CA ILE A 145 -0.84 -39.35 4.36
C ILE A 145 0.34 -40.31 4.09
N ILE A 146 0.00 -41.56 3.80
CA ILE A 146 0.98 -42.54 3.30
C ILE A 146 0.66 -42.77 1.83
N ILE A 147 1.62 -42.47 0.97
CA ILE A 147 1.55 -42.80 -0.46
C ILE A 147 2.27 -44.10 -0.75
N THR A 148 1.74 -44.87 -1.65
CA THR A 148 2.25 -46.18 -2.05
C THR A 148 2.63 -46.17 -3.53
N THR A 149 3.24 -47.25 -3.97
CA THR A 149 3.55 -47.47 -5.40
C THR A 149 2.27 -47.41 -6.25
N GLU A 150 1.12 -47.84 -5.72
CA GLU A 150 -0.17 -47.85 -6.42
C GLU A 150 -0.71 -46.41 -6.61
N ASP A 151 -0.43 -45.49 -5.68
CA ASP A 151 -0.84 -44.09 -5.76
C ASP A 151 -0.02 -43.34 -6.79
N VAL A 152 1.24 -43.69 -6.99
CA VAL A 152 2.17 -43.02 -7.90
C VAL A 152 1.99 -43.51 -9.34
N GLN A 153 1.72 -44.82 -9.52
CA GLN A 153 1.73 -45.49 -10.83
C GLN A 153 3.06 -45.24 -11.57
N ASP A 154 2.99 -44.53 -12.72
CA ASP A 154 4.21 -44.17 -13.48
C ASP A 154 4.81 -42.84 -12.98
N ASN A 155 3.96 -41.86 -12.72
CA ASN A 155 4.34 -40.53 -12.25
C ASN A 155 3.15 -39.83 -11.61
N ALA A 156 3.32 -39.31 -10.41
CA ALA A 156 2.31 -38.48 -9.75
C ALA A 156 2.94 -37.35 -8.92
N SER A 157 2.28 -36.21 -8.89
CA SER A 157 2.60 -35.10 -8.00
C SER A 157 1.52 -34.98 -6.94
N PHE A 158 1.94 -34.68 -5.71
CA PHE A 158 1.03 -34.53 -4.57
C PHE A 158 1.19 -33.14 -3.99
N TYR A 159 0.07 -32.53 -3.60
CA TYR A 159 0.05 -31.26 -2.87
C TYR A 159 -1.08 -31.26 -1.84
N CYS A 160 -0.95 -30.42 -0.84
CA CYS A 160 -1.94 -30.28 0.22
C CYS A 160 -2.48 -28.85 0.19
N GLU A 161 -3.79 -28.71 0.08
CA GLU A 161 -4.50 -27.45 0.26
C GLU A 161 -4.95 -27.34 1.72
N VAL A 162 -4.75 -26.16 2.32
CA VAL A 162 -5.08 -25.92 3.71
C VAL A 162 -5.98 -24.70 3.83
N SER A 163 -7.17 -24.90 4.38
CA SER A 163 -8.12 -23.83 4.71
C SER A 163 -7.84 -23.31 6.12
N VAL A 164 -7.41 -22.05 6.23
CA VAL A 164 -7.02 -21.41 7.51
C VAL A 164 -7.93 -20.26 7.86
#